data_44c7b67400137fe9806256e5529a9551
#
_entry.id   44c7b67400137fe9806256e5529a9551
#
_cell.length_a   1.000
_cell.length_b   1.000
_cell.length_c   1.000
_cell.angle_alpha   90.00
_cell.angle_beta   90.00
_cell.angle_gamma   90.00
#
_symmetry.space_group_name_H-M   'P 1'
#
loop_
_entity.id
_entity.type
_entity.pdbx_description
1 polymer ?
#
loop_
_entity_poly.entity_id
_entity_poly.type
_entity_poly.pdbx_seq_one_letter_code
_entity_poly.pdbx_strand_id
1 'polypeptide(L)'
;MIRNFLFSILFFIGIIIISIIFLPSFFLPKKVVLVGGKLMGHWASFCLRLILSVKISIKGKENIINNEKFFMAASHQSMFETFYLQTIFNSPLFILKKELLLIPIFGWYLKKIGSISIKRNKITKDNLGFFNDISNMMATSNRP
;
A
#
# COMPACT_ATOMS: atom_id res chain seq x y z
N MET A 1 24.04 0.67 14.30
CA MET A 1 22.88 0.74 15.20
C MET A 1 22.18 2.11 15.15
N ILE A 2 22.88 3.22 15.37
CA ILE A 2 22.31 4.59 15.39
C ILE A 2 21.55 4.94 14.10
N ARG A 3 22.11 4.63 12.93
CA ARG A 3 21.45 4.91 11.63
C ARG A 3 20.10 4.20 11.47
N ASN A 4 19.99 2.94 11.92
CA ASN A 4 18.73 2.18 11.85
C ASN A 4 17.69 2.76 12.81
N PHE A 5 18.10 3.19 13.99
CA PHE A 5 17.24 3.85 14.95
C PHE A 5 16.73 5.19 14.41
N LEU A 6 17.62 6.02 13.88
CA LEU A 6 17.27 7.29 13.26
C LEU A 6 16.31 7.11 12.06
N PHE A 7 16.58 6.09 11.23
CA PHE A 7 15.70 5.73 10.14
C PHE A 7 14.29 5.39 10.64
N SER A 8 14.17 4.53 11.66
CA SER A 8 12.86 4.13 12.19
C SER A 8 12.08 5.33 12.73
N ILE A 9 12.74 6.21 13.49
CA ILE A 9 12.11 7.41 14.03
C ILE A 9 11.59 8.31 12.89
N LEU A 10 12.44 8.69 11.95
CA LEU A 10 12.04 9.57 10.86
C LEU A 10 10.99 8.94 9.95
N PHE A 11 11.10 7.65 9.68
CA PHE A 11 10.12 6.92 8.88
C PHE A 11 8.73 6.97 9.52
N PHE A 12 8.60 6.60 10.80
CA PHE A 12 7.31 6.58 11.46
C PHE A 12 6.75 7.98 11.72
N ILE A 13 7.60 8.95 12.09
CA ILE A 13 7.16 10.35 12.25
C ILE A 13 6.57 10.87 10.94
N GLY A 14 7.23 10.66 9.82
CA GLY A 14 6.71 11.11 8.52
C GLY A 14 5.40 10.44 8.14
N ILE A 15 5.25 9.13 8.39
CA ILE A 15 3.98 8.42 8.15
C ILE A 15 2.85 9.01 9.02
N ILE A 16 3.13 9.28 10.29
CA ILE A 16 2.15 9.88 11.21
C ILE A 16 1.75 11.29 10.72
N ILE A 17 2.72 12.13 10.38
CA ILE A 17 2.47 13.49 9.89
C ILE A 17 1.62 13.44 8.61
N ILE A 18 2.01 12.62 7.63
CA ILE A 18 1.25 12.47 6.39
C ILE A 18 -0.17 11.97 6.69
N SER A 19 -0.34 11.00 7.59
CA SER A 19 -1.65 10.49 7.98
C SER A 19 -2.54 11.58 8.58
N ILE A 20 -1.98 12.46 9.43
CA ILE A 20 -2.70 13.58 10.04
C ILE A 20 -3.09 14.62 9.00
N ILE A 21 -2.17 15.01 8.12
CA ILE A 21 -2.42 15.97 7.04
C ILE A 21 -3.54 15.49 6.12
N PHE A 22 -3.59 14.17 5.85
CA PHE A 22 -4.61 13.57 5.00
C PHE A 22 -5.89 13.17 5.74
N LEU A 23 -6.06 13.47 7.05
CA LEU A 23 -7.32 13.21 7.76
C LEU A 23 -8.55 13.81 7.05
N PRO A 24 -8.52 15.07 6.54
CA PRO A 24 -9.66 15.63 5.83
C PRO A 24 -10.04 14.84 4.56
N SER A 25 -9.14 14.02 4.02
CA SER A 25 -9.40 13.19 2.84
C SER A 25 -10.51 12.15 3.06
N PHE A 26 -10.93 11.90 4.31
CA PHE A 26 -12.10 11.06 4.57
C PHE A 26 -13.38 11.63 3.98
N PHE A 27 -13.50 12.93 3.88
CA PHE A 27 -14.65 13.61 3.28
C PHE A 27 -14.47 13.87 1.78
N LEU A 28 -13.26 13.64 1.25
CA LEU A 28 -12.89 13.92 -0.14
C LEU A 28 -12.91 12.64 -1.00
N PRO A 29 -12.88 12.75 -2.32
CA PRO A 29 -12.83 11.60 -3.23
C PRO A 29 -11.63 10.68 -2.97
N LYS A 30 -11.76 9.39 -3.30
CA LYS A 30 -10.70 8.37 -3.16
C LYS A 30 -9.36 8.79 -3.77
N LYS A 31 -9.39 9.58 -4.84
CA LYS A 31 -8.16 10.10 -5.51
C LYS A 31 -7.23 10.84 -4.55
N VAL A 32 -7.78 11.61 -3.60
CA VAL A 32 -6.99 12.35 -2.62
C VAL A 32 -6.28 11.42 -1.66
N VAL A 33 -6.95 10.38 -1.19
CA VAL A 33 -6.34 9.34 -0.34
C VAL A 33 -5.20 8.63 -1.05
N LEU A 34 -5.37 8.33 -2.35
CA LEU A 34 -4.32 7.69 -3.15
C LEU A 34 -3.08 8.58 -3.30
N VAL A 35 -3.24 9.90 -3.38
CA VAL A 35 -2.11 10.84 -3.34
C VAL A 35 -1.36 10.74 -2.02
N GLY A 36 -2.06 10.66 -0.88
CA GLY A 36 -1.44 10.42 0.42
C GLY A 36 -0.62 9.14 0.47
N GLY A 37 -1.16 8.04 -0.08
CA GLY A 37 -0.43 6.76 -0.19
C GLY A 37 0.85 6.88 -1.03
N LYS A 38 0.80 7.57 -2.18
CA LYS A 38 1.99 7.84 -3.00
C LYS A 38 3.02 8.69 -2.25
N LEU A 39 2.57 9.71 -1.51
CA LEU A 39 3.46 10.56 -0.71
C LEU A 39 4.16 9.74 0.37
N MET A 40 3.47 8.81 1.04
CA MET A 40 4.09 7.87 1.99
C MET A 40 5.17 7.01 1.31
N GLY A 41 4.93 6.54 0.10
CA GLY A 41 5.92 5.77 -0.68
C GLY A 41 7.16 6.60 -1.04
N HIS A 42 6.99 7.84 -1.44
CA HIS A 42 8.11 8.75 -1.70
C HIS A 42 8.88 9.08 -0.43
N TRP A 43 8.18 9.33 0.68
CA TRP A 43 8.81 9.55 1.99
C TRP A 43 9.64 8.34 2.44
N ALA A 44 9.08 7.14 2.34
CA ALA A 44 9.79 5.90 2.67
C ALA A 44 11.07 5.74 1.84
N SER A 45 11.00 6.00 0.54
CA SER A 45 12.15 5.95 -0.35
C SER A 45 13.19 7.00 -0.02
N PHE A 46 12.76 8.19 0.32
CA PHE A 46 13.64 9.29 0.74
C PHE A 46 14.42 8.92 2.00
N CYS A 47 13.73 8.42 3.04
CA CYS A 47 14.38 7.98 4.29
C CYS A 47 15.39 6.86 4.05
N LEU A 48 15.07 5.87 3.21
CA LEU A 48 15.99 4.79 2.86
C LEU A 48 17.27 5.31 2.18
N ARG A 49 17.10 6.20 1.21
CA ARG A 49 18.24 6.77 0.47
C ARG A 49 19.10 7.66 1.34
N LEU A 50 18.48 8.56 2.11
CA LEU A 50 19.19 9.58 2.87
C LEU A 50 19.92 8.98 4.08
N ILE A 51 19.24 8.13 4.85
CA ILE A 51 19.76 7.66 6.14
C ILE A 51 20.56 6.36 5.98
N LEU A 52 20.01 5.42 5.21
CA LEU A 52 20.63 4.10 5.06
C LEU A 52 21.49 3.97 3.80
N SER A 53 21.49 5.00 2.92
CA SER A 53 22.21 5.00 1.64
C SER A 53 21.82 3.83 0.73
N VAL A 54 20.58 3.34 0.86
CA VAL A 54 20.06 2.22 0.06
C VAL A 54 19.67 2.73 -1.32
N LYS A 55 20.20 2.09 -2.38
CA LYS A 55 19.79 2.33 -3.76
C LYS A 55 18.63 1.39 -4.10
N ILE A 56 17.50 1.96 -4.52
CA ILE A 56 16.36 1.20 -4.99
C ILE A 56 16.48 1.05 -6.49
N SER A 57 16.54 -0.18 -6.98
CA SER A 57 16.57 -0.51 -8.41
C SER A 57 15.35 -1.32 -8.77
N ILE A 58 14.62 -0.91 -9.81
CA ILE A 58 13.47 -1.63 -10.35
C ILE A 58 13.90 -2.21 -11.68
N LYS A 59 13.77 -3.54 -11.80
CA LYS A 59 14.06 -4.26 -13.05
C LYS A 59 12.77 -4.91 -13.54
N GLY A 60 12.62 -5.05 -14.85
CA GLY A 60 11.48 -5.74 -15.47
C GLY A 60 10.22 -4.90 -15.60
N LYS A 61 10.30 -3.59 -15.34
CA LYS A 61 9.15 -2.68 -15.53
C LYS A 61 8.66 -2.65 -16.98
N GLU A 62 9.55 -2.88 -17.92
CA GLU A 62 9.29 -2.99 -19.35
C GLU A 62 8.44 -4.20 -19.72
N ASN A 63 8.39 -5.22 -18.88
CA ASN A 63 7.57 -6.42 -19.09
C ASN A 63 6.09 -6.21 -18.71
N ILE A 64 5.76 -5.07 -18.13
CA ILE A 64 4.38 -4.75 -17.73
C ILE A 64 3.67 -4.19 -18.94
N ILE A 65 2.65 -4.91 -19.40
CA ILE A 65 1.83 -4.47 -20.52
C ILE A 65 0.95 -3.31 -20.04
N ASN A 66 1.19 -2.13 -20.60
CA ASN A 66 0.38 -0.96 -20.30
C ASN A 66 -1.07 -1.21 -20.76
N ASN A 67 -2.03 -0.84 -19.90
CA ASN A 67 -3.47 -0.96 -20.10
C ASN A 67 -4.09 -2.36 -19.87
N GLU A 68 -3.32 -3.37 -19.50
CA GLU A 68 -3.88 -4.63 -19.05
C GLU A 68 -3.97 -4.71 -17.53
N LYS A 69 -5.01 -5.39 -17.03
CA LYS A 69 -5.13 -5.70 -15.60
C LYS A 69 -4.27 -6.91 -15.32
N PHE A 70 -3.44 -6.83 -14.31
CA PHE A 70 -2.54 -7.91 -13.91
C PHE A 70 -2.61 -8.14 -12.40
N PHE A 71 -2.25 -9.31 -11.98
CA PHE A 71 -2.09 -9.70 -10.59
C PHE A 71 -0.60 -9.82 -10.27
N MET A 72 -0.17 -9.15 -9.21
CA MET A 72 1.21 -9.21 -8.75
C MET A 72 1.31 -9.94 -7.41
N ALA A 73 2.00 -11.07 -7.42
CA ALA A 73 2.38 -11.78 -6.20
C ALA A 73 3.78 -11.33 -5.79
N ALA A 74 3.89 -10.66 -4.64
CA ALA A 74 5.15 -10.22 -4.09
C ALA A 74 5.52 -11.02 -2.84
N SER A 75 6.80 -11.41 -2.71
CA SER A 75 7.34 -11.92 -1.46
C SER A 75 7.45 -10.78 -0.47
N HIS A 76 6.46 -10.66 0.42
CA HIS A 76 6.35 -9.54 1.35
C HIS A 76 7.36 -9.69 2.49
N GLN A 77 8.52 -9.05 2.35
CA GLN A 77 9.62 -9.10 3.32
C GLN A 77 9.67 -7.88 4.23
N SER A 78 9.08 -6.75 3.81
CA SER A 78 9.09 -5.52 4.61
C SER A 78 7.85 -4.64 4.38
N MET A 79 7.58 -3.74 5.32
CA MET A 79 6.53 -2.72 5.16
C MET A 79 6.82 -1.74 4.02
N PHE A 80 8.09 -1.58 3.64
CA PHE A 80 8.50 -0.65 2.59
C PHE A 80 7.80 -0.94 1.26
N GLU A 81 7.69 -2.20 0.88
CA GLU A 81 7.05 -2.63 -0.37
C GLU A 81 5.62 -2.10 -0.48
N THR A 82 4.85 -2.18 0.59
CA THR A 82 3.45 -1.71 0.62
C THR A 82 3.32 -0.22 0.28
N PHE A 83 4.26 0.59 0.77
CA PHE A 83 4.27 2.02 0.47
C PHE A 83 4.86 2.30 -0.92
N TYR A 84 5.96 1.64 -1.27
CA TYR A 84 6.70 1.92 -2.48
C TYR A 84 5.97 1.48 -3.75
N LEU A 85 5.27 0.35 -3.73
CA LEU A 85 4.51 -0.14 -4.88
C LEU A 85 3.42 0.84 -5.34
N GLN A 86 2.88 1.66 -4.45
CA GLN A 86 1.94 2.71 -4.80
C GLN A 86 2.55 3.82 -5.68
N THR A 87 3.86 3.97 -5.65
CA THR A 87 4.57 4.95 -6.49
C THR A 87 4.90 4.41 -7.87
N ILE A 88 5.07 3.09 -7.99
CA ILE A 88 5.43 2.41 -9.24
C ILE A 88 4.17 2.13 -10.07
N PHE A 89 3.18 1.52 -9.43
CA PHE A 89 1.94 1.06 -10.07
C PHE A 89 0.82 2.01 -9.69
N ASN A 90 0.56 2.99 -10.38
CA ASN A 90 -0.53 3.97 -10.23
C ASN A 90 -1.64 3.61 -9.19
N SER A 91 -1.24 3.39 -7.93
CA SER A 91 -2.09 3.03 -6.81
C SER A 91 -2.80 1.67 -6.96
N PRO A 92 -2.06 0.57 -6.88
CA PRO A 92 -2.59 -0.78 -7.03
C PRO A 92 -3.60 -1.10 -5.93
N LEU A 93 -4.46 -2.08 -6.18
CA LEU A 93 -5.34 -2.67 -5.16
C LEU A 93 -4.53 -3.66 -4.33
N PHE A 94 -4.56 -3.50 -3.01
CA PHE A 94 -3.85 -4.40 -2.10
C PHE A 94 -4.77 -5.45 -1.54
N ILE A 95 -4.27 -6.69 -1.52
CA ILE A 95 -4.82 -7.79 -0.73
C ILE A 95 -4.02 -7.84 0.57
N LEU A 96 -4.69 -7.65 1.69
CA LEU A 96 -4.02 -7.47 2.97
C LEU A 96 -4.65 -8.30 4.09
N LYS A 97 -3.93 -8.44 5.19
CA LYS A 97 -4.38 -9.13 6.38
C LYS A 97 -5.50 -8.32 7.05
N LYS A 98 -6.60 -8.98 7.46
CA LYS A 98 -7.78 -8.33 8.06
C LYS A 98 -7.45 -7.47 9.28
N GLU A 99 -6.48 -7.87 10.08
CA GLU A 99 -6.05 -7.18 11.29
C GLU A 99 -5.48 -5.79 11.00
N LEU A 100 -4.96 -5.53 9.79
CA LEU A 100 -4.49 -4.20 9.40
C LEU A 100 -5.63 -3.18 9.31
N LEU A 101 -6.86 -3.65 9.07
CA LEU A 101 -8.04 -2.76 9.06
C LEU A 101 -8.45 -2.28 10.46
N LEU A 102 -7.91 -2.89 11.52
CA LEU A 102 -8.17 -2.50 12.91
C LEU A 102 -7.25 -1.39 13.39
N ILE A 103 -6.16 -1.11 12.67
CA ILE A 103 -5.24 -0.01 13.02
C ILE A 103 -5.98 1.32 12.85
N PRO A 104 -6.08 2.14 13.90
CA PRO A 104 -6.74 3.44 13.83
C PRO A 104 -6.15 4.31 12.71
N ILE A 105 -6.98 5.11 12.06
CA ILE A 105 -6.62 5.99 10.93
C ILE A 105 -6.14 5.20 9.72
N PHE A 106 -5.10 4.37 9.85
CA PHE A 106 -4.52 3.60 8.74
C PHE A 106 -5.52 2.58 8.16
N GLY A 107 -6.22 1.83 9.01
CA GLY A 107 -7.27 0.89 8.58
C GLY A 107 -8.42 1.58 7.84
N TRP A 108 -8.75 2.79 8.24
CA TRP A 108 -9.77 3.59 7.54
C TRP A 108 -9.31 3.99 6.13
N TYR A 109 -8.06 4.40 5.97
CA TYR A 109 -7.48 4.67 4.65
C TYR A 109 -7.53 3.43 3.76
N LEU A 110 -7.13 2.27 4.27
CA LEU A 110 -7.15 1.01 3.56
C LEU A 110 -8.56 0.63 3.09
N LYS A 111 -9.56 0.79 3.94
CA LYS A 111 -10.98 0.60 3.58
C LYS A 111 -11.42 1.57 2.49
N LYS A 112 -11.08 2.85 2.63
CA LYS A 112 -11.51 3.89 1.68
C LYS A 112 -10.91 3.72 0.30
N ILE A 113 -9.65 3.24 0.19
CA ILE A 113 -9.05 2.95 -1.10
C ILE A 113 -9.56 1.65 -1.73
N GLY A 114 -10.34 0.85 -1.00
CA GLY A 114 -10.94 -0.38 -1.50
C GLY A 114 -9.99 -1.58 -1.42
N SER A 115 -9.09 -1.62 -0.44
CA SER A 115 -8.23 -2.80 -0.22
C SER A 115 -9.05 -4.02 0.19
N ILE A 116 -8.67 -5.18 -0.32
CA ILE A 116 -9.31 -6.46 -0.02
C ILE A 116 -8.62 -7.09 1.19
N SER A 117 -9.40 -7.50 2.18
CA SER A 117 -8.85 -8.14 3.38
C SER A 117 -9.14 -9.63 3.42
N ILE A 118 -8.13 -10.41 3.82
CA ILE A 118 -8.25 -11.86 4.01
C ILE A 118 -7.91 -12.27 5.44
N LYS A 119 -8.59 -13.31 5.93
CA LYS A 119 -8.23 -14.01 7.17
C LYS A 119 -7.31 -15.17 6.81
N ARG A 120 -6.04 -15.12 7.20
CA ARG A 120 -5.03 -16.14 6.85
C ARG A 120 -5.19 -17.47 7.62
N ASN A 121 -5.85 -17.48 8.76
CA ASN A 121 -5.79 -18.61 9.71
C ASN A 121 -6.91 -19.64 9.59
N LYS A 122 -7.82 -19.50 8.66
CA LYS A 122 -8.89 -20.51 8.44
C LYS A 122 -9.27 -20.55 6.97
N ILE A 123 -9.31 -21.75 6.40
CA ILE A 123 -10.08 -22.03 5.18
C ILE A 123 -11.55 -21.98 5.61
N THR A 124 -12.13 -20.80 5.63
CA THR A 124 -13.53 -20.59 6.02
C THR A 124 -14.34 -20.26 4.76
N LYS A 125 -15.66 -20.50 4.84
CA LYS A 125 -16.62 -20.05 3.81
C LYS A 125 -16.48 -18.57 3.46
N ASP A 126 -15.97 -17.75 4.41
CA ASP A 126 -15.62 -16.34 4.19
C ASP A 126 -14.54 -16.14 3.12
N ASN A 127 -13.65 -17.14 2.91
CA ASN A 127 -12.60 -17.08 1.88
C ASN A 127 -13.10 -17.56 0.51
N LEU A 128 -14.23 -18.25 0.43
CA LEU A 128 -14.85 -18.61 -0.86
C LEU A 128 -15.44 -17.37 -1.56
N GLY A 129 -15.94 -16.41 -0.79
CA GLY A 129 -16.36 -15.10 -1.32
C GLY A 129 -15.22 -14.25 -1.85
N PHE A 130 -14.00 -14.49 -1.40
CA PHE A 130 -12.81 -13.73 -1.76
C PHE A 130 -12.53 -13.69 -3.27
N PHE A 131 -12.66 -14.80 -3.97
CA PHE A 131 -12.47 -14.83 -5.43
C PHE A 131 -13.54 -14.04 -6.18
N ASN A 132 -14.78 -14.07 -5.69
CA ASN A 132 -15.87 -13.27 -6.23
C ASN A 132 -15.64 -11.78 -5.99
N ASP A 133 -15.16 -11.41 -4.81
CA ASP A 133 -14.82 -10.02 -4.46
C ASP A 133 -13.68 -9.50 -5.34
N ILE A 134 -12.62 -10.31 -5.57
CA ILE A 134 -11.54 -9.95 -6.50
C ILE A 134 -12.10 -9.78 -7.92
N SER A 135 -12.86 -10.74 -8.41
CA SER A 135 -13.42 -10.70 -9.76
C SER A 135 -14.28 -9.45 -9.97
N ASN A 136 -15.16 -9.15 -9.03
CA ASN A 136 -16.02 -7.96 -9.08
C ASN A 136 -15.20 -6.66 -9.02
N MET A 137 -14.18 -6.59 -8.17
CA MET A 137 -13.31 -5.43 -8.08
C MET A 137 -12.44 -5.26 -9.33
N MET A 138 -11.95 -6.35 -9.93
CA MET A 138 -11.23 -6.29 -11.20
C MET A 138 -12.13 -5.82 -12.35
N ALA A 139 -13.40 -6.21 -12.33
CA ALA A 139 -14.37 -5.76 -13.34
C ALA A 139 -14.67 -4.26 -13.22
N THR A 140 -14.81 -3.74 -12.01
CA THR A 140 -15.26 -2.36 -11.74
C THR A 140 -14.13 -1.35 -11.56
N SER A 141 -12.90 -1.81 -11.25
CA SER A 141 -11.75 -0.94 -11.01
C SER A 141 -10.93 -0.73 -12.28
N ASN A 142 -10.56 0.53 -12.54
CA ASN A 142 -9.55 0.89 -13.57
C ASN A 142 -8.12 0.92 -13.01
N ARG A 143 -7.88 0.29 -11.86
CA ARG A 143 -6.57 0.19 -11.22
C ARG A 143 -6.00 -1.22 -11.36
N PRO A 144 -4.67 -1.35 -11.53
CA PRO A 144 -3.99 -2.63 -11.48
C PRO A 144 -4.05 -3.23 -10.08
#